data_b56bd5b5ae3bfca7baa8d7908878d6f5
#
_entry.id   b56bd5b5ae3bfca7baa8d7908878d6f5
#
_cell.length_a   1.000
_cell.length_b   1.000
_cell.length_c   1.000
_cell.angle_alpha   90.00
_cell.angle_beta   90.00
_cell.angle_gamma   90.00
#
_symmetry.space_group_name_H-M   'P 1'
#
loop_
_entity.id
_entity.type
_entity.pdbx_description
1 polymer ?
#
loop_
_entity_poly.entity_id
_entity_poly.type
_entity_poly.pdbx_seq_one_letter_code
_entity_poly.pdbx_strand_id
1 'polypeptide(L)'
;MSTIELTASAFDETVTGSDIVLVDFWAAWCGPCRAFAPVFEAASETHSDIVFAKVDTEAEQSLAAAANITSIPTLMAFREGVLLYSQPGALPAQQLEKLIEAVRGVDMADVHKQVAEQQADQSADA
;
A
#
# COMPACT_ATOMS: atom_id res chain seq x y z
N MET A 1 5.59 -10.08 -15.51
CA MET A 1 5.30 -9.93 -14.09
C MET A 1 5.54 -8.49 -13.68
N SER A 2 4.50 -7.84 -13.21
CA SER A 2 4.51 -6.39 -13.00
C SER A 2 4.61 -5.99 -11.52
N THR A 3 4.67 -6.94 -10.60
CA THR A 3 4.91 -6.66 -9.19
C THR A 3 6.41 -6.55 -8.92
N ILE A 4 6.77 -5.69 -7.97
CA ILE A 4 8.17 -5.52 -7.54
C ILE A 4 8.31 -5.92 -6.08
N GLU A 5 9.48 -6.45 -5.71
CA GLU A 5 9.83 -6.66 -4.31
C GLU A 5 10.35 -5.35 -3.73
N LEU A 6 9.83 -4.98 -2.56
CA LEU A 6 10.14 -3.71 -1.94
C LEU A 6 10.84 -3.94 -0.60
N THR A 7 12.03 -3.36 -0.46
CA THR A 7 12.82 -3.43 0.76
C THR A 7 12.61 -2.20 1.63
N ALA A 8 12.98 -2.30 2.90
CA ALA A 8 12.91 -1.17 3.82
C ALA A 8 13.67 0.04 3.30
N SER A 9 14.85 -0.17 2.70
CA SER A 9 15.70 0.91 2.19
C SER A 9 15.10 1.66 1.00
N ALA A 10 14.22 1.02 0.22
CA ALA A 10 13.61 1.61 -0.97
C ALA A 10 12.15 2.06 -0.75
N PHE A 11 11.60 1.79 0.44
CA PHE A 11 10.17 1.98 0.70
C PHE A 11 9.72 3.43 0.51
N ASP A 12 10.35 4.36 1.22
CA ASP A 12 9.96 5.77 1.18
C ASP A 12 10.11 6.36 -0.22
N GLU A 13 11.23 6.07 -0.87
CA GLU A 13 11.49 6.54 -2.23
C GLU A 13 10.45 6.02 -3.22
N THR A 14 10.08 4.76 -3.12
CA THR A 14 9.08 4.15 -4.01
C THR A 14 7.70 4.76 -3.78
N VAL A 15 7.29 4.88 -2.53
CA VAL A 15 5.96 5.41 -2.17
C VAL A 15 5.80 6.86 -2.58
N THR A 16 6.84 7.68 -2.41
CA THR A 16 6.78 9.12 -2.75
C THR A 16 7.08 9.39 -4.22
N GLY A 17 7.72 8.46 -4.91
CA GLY A 17 8.17 8.64 -6.29
C GLY A 17 7.12 8.34 -7.36
N SER A 18 5.95 7.82 -6.99
CA SER A 18 4.90 7.44 -7.93
C SER A 18 3.55 7.97 -7.47
N ASP A 19 2.62 8.18 -8.42
CA ASP A 19 1.29 8.68 -8.09
C ASP A 19 0.54 7.70 -7.18
N ILE A 20 0.36 6.45 -7.64
CA ILE A 20 -0.35 5.42 -6.88
C ILE A 20 0.57 4.23 -6.65
N VAL A 21 0.67 3.78 -5.40
CA VAL A 21 1.44 2.60 -5.00
C VAL A 21 0.56 1.73 -4.12
N LEU A 22 0.42 0.46 -4.49
CA LEU A 22 -0.22 -0.56 -3.66
C LEU A 22 0.88 -1.45 -3.08
N VAL A 23 0.79 -1.73 -1.78
CA VAL A 23 1.79 -2.54 -1.08
C VAL A 23 1.12 -3.73 -0.41
N ASP A 24 1.55 -4.93 -0.78
CA ASP A 24 1.11 -6.20 -0.20
C ASP A 24 2.16 -6.69 0.80
N PHE A 25 1.81 -6.67 2.09
CA PHE A 25 2.66 -7.25 3.15
C PHE A 25 2.29 -8.71 3.30
N TRP A 26 3.26 -9.61 3.09
CA TRP A 26 3.02 -11.05 2.95
C TRP A 26 4.12 -11.88 3.62
N ALA A 27 3.90 -13.19 3.69
CA ALA A 27 4.93 -14.16 4.06
C ALA A 27 4.68 -15.47 3.32
N ALA A 28 5.74 -16.21 3.05
CA ALA A 28 5.66 -17.45 2.26
C ALA A 28 4.81 -18.55 2.92
N TRP A 29 4.78 -18.59 4.27
CA TRP A 29 4.03 -19.59 5.02
C TRP A 29 2.53 -19.28 5.13
N CYS A 30 2.12 -18.11 4.71
CA CYS A 30 0.76 -17.59 4.91
C CYS A 30 -0.16 -18.07 3.78
N GLY A 31 -1.14 -18.90 4.10
CA GLY A 31 -2.12 -19.40 3.13
C GLY A 31 -2.91 -18.32 2.41
N PRO A 32 -3.56 -17.40 3.13
CA PRO A 32 -4.28 -16.29 2.50
C PRO A 32 -3.40 -15.39 1.62
N CYS A 33 -2.12 -15.21 2.00
CA CYS A 33 -1.15 -14.47 1.19
C CYS A 33 -0.94 -15.15 -0.17
N ARG A 34 -0.82 -16.48 -0.17
CA ARG A 34 -0.66 -17.26 -1.41
C ARG A 34 -1.91 -17.21 -2.28
N ALA A 35 -3.09 -17.17 -1.67
CA ALA A 35 -4.36 -17.02 -2.40
C ALA A 35 -4.50 -15.62 -3.02
N PHE A 36 -4.00 -14.60 -2.34
CA PHE A 36 -4.05 -13.21 -2.83
C PHE A 36 -3.00 -12.93 -3.90
N ALA A 37 -1.87 -13.61 -3.89
CA ALA A 37 -0.75 -13.34 -4.80
C ALA A 37 -1.18 -13.30 -6.28
N PRO A 38 -1.92 -14.28 -6.83
CA PRO A 38 -2.33 -14.21 -8.24
C PRO A 38 -3.32 -13.08 -8.52
N VAL A 39 -4.15 -12.71 -7.55
CA VAL A 39 -5.09 -11.58 -7.68
C VAL A 39 -4.32 -10.27 -7.82
N PHE A 40 -3.35 -10.06 -6.96
CA PHE A 40 -2.49 -8.88 -6.96
C PHE A 40 -1.65 -8.78 -8.25
N GLU A 41 -1.06 -9.91 -8.65
CA GLU A 41 -0.26 -10.00 -9.88
C GLU A 41 -1.09 -9.68 -11.12
N ALA A 42 -2.29 -10.25 -11.24
CA ALA A 42 -3.18 -10.00 -12.37
C ALA A 42 -3.58 -8.52 -12.45
N ALA A 43 -3.89 -7.90 -11.30
CA ALA A 43 -4.21 -6.48 -11.25
C ALA A 43 -3.02 -5.62 -11.70
N SER A 44 -1.80 -6.02 -11.34
CA SER A 44 -0.59 -5.28 -11.74
C SER A 44 -0.39 -5.25 -13.26
N GLU A 45 -0.81 -6.31 -13.94
CA GLU A 45 -0.72 -6.39 -15.39
C GLU A 45 -1.78 -5.53 -16.09
N THR A 46 -2.93 -5.34 -15.44
CA THR A 46 -4.03 -4.52 -15.97
C THR A 46 -3.79 -3.02 -15.75
N HIS A 47 -3.16 -2.65 -14.63
CA HIS A 47 -2.97 -1.25 -14.23
C HIS A 47 -1.47 -0.89 -14.28
N SER A 48 -0.93 -0.73 -15.47
CA SER A 48 0.50 -0.49 -15.68
C SER A 48 1.00 0.86 -15.16
N ASP A 49 0.10 1.79 -14.88
CA ASP A 49 0.40 3.10 -14.33
C ASP A 49 0.51 3.10 -12.79
N ILE A 50 0.15 2.00 -12.14
CA ILE A 50 0.23 1.83 -10.68
C ILE A 50 1.43 0.95 -10.35
N VAL A 51 2.17 1.32 -9.29
CA VAL A 51 3.22 0.46 -8.75
C VAL A 51 2.58 -0.56 -7.80
N PHE A 52 2.77 -1.84 -8.11
CA PHE A 52 2.32 -2.95 -7.26
C PHE A 52 3.56 -3.54 -6.59
N ALA A 53 3.72 -3.27 -5.30
CA ALA A 53 4.90 -3.65 -4.54
C ALA A 53 4.56 -4.71 -3.49
N LYS A 54 5.50 -5.61 -3.23
CA LYS A 54 5.36 -6.68 -2.24
C LYS A 54 6.45 -6.55 -1.18
N VAL A 55 6.07 -6.59 0.09
CA VAL A 55 7.01 -6.60 1.22
C VAL A 55 6.93 -7.95 1.91
N ASP A 56 8.05 -8.69 1.88
CA ASP A 56 8.20 -9.93 2.64
C ASP A 56 8.44 -9.59 4.10
N THR A 57 7.45 -9.85 4.95
CA THR A 57 7.52 -9.48 6.38
C THR A 57 8.58 -10.26 7.16
N GLU A 58 9.02 -11.40 6.66
CA GLU A 58 10.10 -12.17 7.27
C GLU A 58 11.47 -11.56 6.96
N ALA A 59 11.64 -11.08 5.74
CA ALA A 59 12.89 -10.43 5.31
C ALA A 59 12.99 -8.99 5.80
N GLU A 60 11.86 -8.26 5.84
CA GLU A 60 11.80 -6.83 6.17
C GLU A 60 11.06 -6.63 7.50
N GLN A 61 11.54 -7.23 8.56
CA GLN A 61 10.87 -7.23 9.88
C GLN A 61 10.75 -5.83 10.47
N SER A 62 11.77 -5.00 10.32
CA SER A 62 11.76 -3.63 10.85
C SER A 62 10.71 -2.76 10.12
N LEU A 63 10.56 -2.93 8.81
CA LEU A 63 9.56 -2.22 8.04
C LEU A 63 8.14 -2.67 8.44
N ALA A 64 7.93 -3.96 8.59
CA ALA A 64 6.63 -4.49 9.02
C ALA A 64 6.25 -3.95 10.40
N ALA A 65 7.21 -3.89 11.33
CA ALA A 65 6.98 -3.34 12.67
C ALA A 65 6.64 -1.84 12.60
N ALA A 66 7.41 -1.07 11.83
CA ALA A 66 7.19 0.37 11.67
C ALA A 66 5.83 0.67 11.04
N ALA A 67 5.35 -0.20 10.15
CA ALA A 67 4.05 -0.07 9.49
C ALA A 67 2.90 -0.64 10.34
N ASN A 68 3.18 -1.14 11.54
CA ASN A 68 2.19 -1.75 12.45
C ASN A 68 1.44 -2.93 11.82
N ILE A 69 2.17 -3.77 11.08
CA ILE A 69 1.58 -4.95 10.47
C ILE A 69 1.40 -6.04 11.55
N THR A 70 0.15 -6.30 11.92
CA THR A 70 -0.20 -7.29 12.96
C THR A 70 -0.82 -8.56 12.39
N SER A 71 -1.29 -8.51 11.16
CA SER A 71 -1.78 -9.70 10.45
C SER A 71 -1.47 -9.57 8.96
N ILE A 72 -1.35 -10.71 8.28
CA ILE A 72 -1.04 -10.77 6.86
C ILE A 72 -2.02 -11.68 6.13
N PRO A 73 -2.31 -11.38 4.86
CA PRO A 73 -1.79 -10.23 4.13
C PRO A 73 -2.41 -8.93 4.62
N THR A 74 -1.66 -7.85 4.56
CA THR A 74 -2.18 -6.48 4.76
C THR A 74 -1.89 -5.70 3.48
N LEU A 75 -2.91 -5.03 2.98
CA LEU A 75 -2.80 -4.21 1.77
C LEU A 75 -2.83 -2.73 2.16
N MET A 76 -1.84 -1.98 1.70
CA MET A 76 -1.83 -0.52 1.80
C MET A 76 -1.94 0.10 0.42
N ALA A 77 -2.64 1.23 0.34
CA ALA A 77 -2.73 2.03 -0.88
C ALA A 77 -2.25 3.44 -0.57
N PHE A 78 -1.28 3.90 -1.34
CA PHE A 78 -0.73 5.26 -1.25
C PHE A 78 -1.05 6.01 -2.52
N ARG A 79 -1.33 7.30 -2.39
CA ARG A 79 -1.43 8.19 -3.54
C ARG A 79 -0.73 9.50 -3.22
N GLU A 80 0.17 9.94 -4.12
CA GLU A 80 1.00 11.12 -3.94
C GLU A 80 1.72 11.11 -2.58
N GLY A 81 2.20 9.93 -2.15
CA GLY A 81 2.90 9.74 -0.89
C GLY A 81 2.02 9.65 0.34
N VAL A 82 0.70 9.77 0.21
CA VAL A 82 -0.24 9.74 1.34
C VAL A 82 -0.89 8.35 1.44
N LEU A 83 -0.90 7.77 2.65
CA LEU A 83 -1.57 6.51 2.91
C LEU A 83 -3.08 6.74 2.95
N LEU A 84 -3.80 6.16 1.99
CA LEU A 84 -5.25 6.27 1.90
C LEU A 84 -5.99 5.06 2.44
N TYR A 85 -5.34 3.89 2.47
CA TYR A 85 -6.00 2.63 2.83
C TYR A 85 -4.98 1.69 3.46
N SER A 86 -5.37 1.04 4.55
CA SER A 86 -4.56 0.00 5.17
C SER A 86 -5.50 -0.98 5.89
N GLN A 87 -5.65 -2.18 5.36
CA GLN A 87 -6.52 -3.20 5.93
C GLN A 87 -5.92 -4.59 5.78
N PRO A 88 -6.08 -5.46 6.79
CA PRO A 88 -5.71 -6.86 6.68
C PRO A 88 -6.73 -7.64 5.85
N GLY A 89 -6.30 -8.73 5.27
CA GLY A 89 -7.16 -9.68 4.57
C GLY A 89 -6.89 -9.74 3.07
N ALA A 90 -7.11 -10.93 2.51
CA ALA A 90 -7.00 -11.16 1.07
C ALA A 90 -8.27 -10.69 0.38
N LEU A 91 -8.15 -9.70 -0.50
CA LEU A 91 -9.29 -9.20 -1.26
C LEU A 91 -9.56 -10.08 -2.49
N PRO A 92 -10.82 -10.39 -2.79
CA PRO A 92 -11.17 -10.92 -4.10
C PRO A 92 -10.88 -9.89 -5.19
N ALA A 93 -10.67 -10.36 -6.41
CA ALA A 93 -10.31 -9.51 -7.55
C ALA A 93 -11.25 -8.31 -7.73
N GLN A 94 -12.56 -8.53 -7.61
CA GLN A 94 -13.57 -7.47 -7.73
C GLN A 94 -13.41 -6.38 -6.67
N GLN A 95 -13.09 -6.78 -5.44
CA GLN A 95 -12.90 -5.84 -4.34
C GLN A 95 -11.62 -5.03 -4.53
N LEU A 96 -10.57 -5.66 -5.03
CA LEU A 96 -9.32 -4.96 -5.35
C LEU A 96 -9.55 -3.92 -6.43
N GLU A 97 -10.32 -4.25 -7.47
CA GLU A 97 -10.64 -3.29 -8.53
C GLU A 97 -11.44 -2.09 -7.98
N LYS A 98 -12.38 -2.33 -7.08
CA LYS A 98 -13.15 -1.26 -6.43
C LYS A 98 -12.24 -0.35 -5.60
N LEU A 99 -11.29 -0.93 -4.90
CA LEU A 99 -10.30 -0.14 -4.15
C LEU A 99 -9.48 0.73 -5.08
N ILE A 100 -9.01 0.18 -6.19
CA ILE A 100 -8.23 0.94 -7.17
C ILE A 100 -9.05 2.11 -7.72
N GLU A 101 -10.31 1.87 -8.08
CA GLU A 101 -11.20 2.94 -8.54
C GLU A 101 -11.39 4.02 -7.49
N ALA A 102 -11.58 3.63 -6.23
CA ALA A 102 -11.74 4.58 -5.13
C ALA A 102 -10.50 5.44 -4.94
N VAL A 103 -9.31 4.83 -5.00
CA VAL A 103 -8.03 5.56 -4.88
C VAL A 103 -7.85 6.54 -6.04
N ARG A 104 -8.20 6.14 -7.25
CA ARG A 104 -8.11 7.02 -8.43
C ARG A 104 -9.08 8.22 -8.32
N GLY A 105 -10.22 8.03 -7.66
CA GLY A 105 -11.26 9.05 -7.54
C GLY A 105 -11.10 10.02 -6.36
N VAL A 106 -10.09 9.83 -5.51
CA VAL A 106 -9.87 10.69 -4.35
C VAL A 106 -9.45 12.09 -4.79
N ASP A 107 -10.05 13.12 -4.16
CA ASP A 107 -9.63 14.51 -4.34
C ASP A 107 -8.35 14.75 -3.53
N MET A 108 -7.21 14.67 -4.20
CA MET A 108 -5.91 14.78 -3.54
C MET A 108 -5.61 16.20 -3.07
N ALA A 109 -6.17 17.22 -3.72
CA ALA A 109 -6.02 18.61 -3.24
C ALA A 109 -6.63 18.74 -1.85
N ASP A 110 -7.82 18.17 -1.64
CA ASP A 110 -8.48 18.16 -0.33
C ASP A 110 -7.71 17.34 0.70
N VAL A 111 -7.21 16.16 0.29
CA VAL A 111 -6.40 15.30 1.17
C VAL A 111 -5.14 16.05 1.63
N HIS A 112 -4.42 16.70 0.73
CA HIS A 112 -3.21 17.45 1.08
C HIS A 112 -3.52 18.60 2.02
N LYS A 113 -4.66 19.25 1.84
CA LYS A 113 -5.13 20.31 2.73
C LYS A 113 -5.38 19.78 4.13
N GLN A 114 -6.06 18.63 4.26
CA GLN A 114 -6.33 17.99 5.55
C GLN A 114 -5.05 17.55 6.25
N VAL A 115 -4.11 16.98 5.51
CA VAL A 115 -2.80 16.58 6.06
C VAL A 115 -2.05 17.79 6.58
N ALA A 116 -2.02 18.89 5.84
CA ALA A 116 -1.37 20.14 6.25
C ALA A 116 -2.03 20.71 7.52
N GLU A 117 -3.35 20.68 7.61
CA GLU A 117 -4.09 21.13 8.80
C GLU A 117 -3.76 20.27 10.02
N GLN A 118 -3.69 18.95 9.87
CA GLN A 118 -3.30 18.03 10.95
C GLN A 118 -1.87 18.29 11.43
N GLN A 119 -0.95 18.53 10.52
CA GLN A 119 0.44 18.86 10.85
C GLN A 119 0.55 20.18 11.58
N ALA A 120 -0.24 21.18 11.16
CA ALA A 120 -0.27 22.48 11.83
C ALA A 120 -0.82 22.36 13.26
N ASP A 121 -1.88 21.56 13.46
CA ASP A 121 -2.47 21.33 14.77
C ASP A 121 -1.47 20.60 15.70
N GLN A 122 -0.75 19.61 15.20
CA GLN A 122 0.28 18.91 15.95
C GLN A 122 1.42 19.84 16.34
N SER A 123 1.82 20.74 15.45
CA SER A 123 2.86 21.73 15.72
C SER A 123 2.42 22.74 16.78
N ALA A 124 1.13 23.12 16.80
CA ALA A 124 0.56 24.05 17.78
C ALA A 124 0.52 23.45 19.18
N ASP A 125 0.37 22.14 19.29
CA ASP A 125 0.30 21.40 20.58
C ASP A 125 1.68 21.10 21.17
N ALA A 126 2.75 21.34 20.44
CA ALA A 126 4.11 20.98 20.85
C ALA A 126 4.75 21.97 21.85
#